data_acd1cd7dc5cd02b37c4b50b21537032f
#
_entry.id   acd1cd7dc5cd02b37c4b50b21537032f
#
_cell.length_a   1.000
_cell.length_b   1.000
_cell.length_c   1.000
_cell.angle_alpha   90.00
_cell.angle_beta   90.00
_cell.angle_gamma   90.00
#
_symmetry.space_group_name_H-M   'P 1'
#
loop_
_entity.id
_entity.type
_entity.pdbx_description
1 polymer ?
#
loop_
_entity_poly.entity_id
_entity_poly.type
_entity_poly.pdbx_seq_one_letter_code
_entity_poly.pdbx_strand_id
1 'polypeptide(L)'
;MMGAAGLGGFGFVHTAAFGRSPRGARLERMMESPHFVSGKFENLVPVPIIPDESKNHENRFTAMWKFLFGDKSALTPSVPLISRKTDLFSLPRDEDLAVWMGHSNFYLQLGGRRILIDPTFGSYASPVFFINKAFPGSNVYTAEDIPPLDVLAISHDHWEHLDYP
;
A
#
# COMPACT_ATOMS: atom_id res chain seq x y z
N MET A 1 -4.79 -9.44 34.27
CA MET A 1 -5.24 -9.61 32.87
C MET A 1 -4.55 -8.70 31.82
N MET A 2 -3.80 -7.67 32.19
CA MET A 2 -3.07 -6.82 31.24
C MET A 2 -1.83 -7.46 30.54
N GLY A 3 -1.23 -8.51 31.12
CA GLY A 3 -0.03 -9.12 30.56
C GLY A 3 -0.23 -9.94 29.28
N ALA A 4 -1.36 -10.64 29.13
CA ALA A 4 -1.59 -11.53 27.99
C ALA A 4 -1.90 -10.75 26.69
N ALA A 5 -2.62 -9.62 26.78
CA ALA A 5 -2.90 -8.77 25.63
C ALA A 5 -1.63 -8.06 25.11
N GLY A 6 -0.71 -7.68 26.01
CA GLY A 6 0.57 -7.09 25.65
C GLY A 6 1.51 -8.06 24.92
N LEU A 7 1.57 -9.32 25.38
CA LEU A 7 2.38 -10.35 24.74
C LEU A 7 1.82 -10.75 23.36
N GLY A 8 0.49 -10.82 23.21
CA GLY A 8 -0.15 -11.10 21.93
C GLY A 8 0.10 -10.00 20.90
N GLY A 9 -0.03 -8.73 21.29
CA GLY A 9 0.27 -7.59 20.45
C GLY A 9 1.75 -7.51 20.04
N PHE A 10 2.65 -7.76 20.99
CA PHE A 10 4.09 -7.81 20.69
C PHE A 10 4.42 -8.95 19.69
N GLY A 11 3.88 -10.14 19.89
CA GLY A 11 4.07 -11.28 18.98
C GLY A 11 3.54 -10.96 17.58
N PHE A 12 2.39 -10.32 17.46
CA PHE A 12 1.75 -9.96 16.19
C PHE A 12 2.62 -8.99 15.36
N VAL A 13 3.09 -7.88 15.95
CA VAL A 13 3.93 -6.90 15.23
C VAL A 13 5.35 -7.40 14.91
N HIS A 14 5.73 -8.58 15.39
CA HIS A 14 7.01 -9.22 15.08
C HIS A 14 6.87 -10.36 14.06
N THR A 15 5.68 -10.54 13.48
CA THR A 15 5.50 -11.50 12.38
C THR A 15 6.19 -11.01 11.10
N ALA A 16 6.39 -11.91 10.15
CA ALA A 16 7.05 -11.61 8.88
C ALA A 16 6.31 -10.52 8.08
N ALA A 17 5.01 -10.41 8.26
CA ALA A 17 4.16 -9.41 7.64
C ALA A 17 4.58 -7.96 7.94
N PHE A 18 5.18 -7.69 9.10
CA PHE A 18 5.69 -6.36 9.47
C PHE A 18 7.14 -6.10 9.04
N GLY A 19 7.74 -7.05 8.31
CA GLY A 19 9.12 -6.92 7.88
C GLY A 19 10.13 -6.98 9.04
N ARG A 20 11.36 -6.63 8.75
CA ARG A 20 12.46 -6.55 9.73
C ARG A 20 13.39 -5.41 9.39
N SER A 21 13.93 -4.77 10.41
CA SER A 21 14.98 -3.77 10.23
C SER A 21 16.16 -4.34 9.42
N PRO A 22 16.69 -3.58 8.45
CA PRO A 22 17.80 -4.01 7.62
C PRO A 22 19.06 -4.27 8.46
N ARG A 23 19.84 -5.29 8.06
CA ARG A 23 21.11 -5.67 8.71
C ARG A 23 22.12 -6.15 7.67
N GLY A 24 23.43 -6.13 8.01
CA GLY A 24 24.52 -6.63 7.17
C GLY A 24 24.52 -5.96 5.79
N ALA A 25 24.82 -6.71 4.74
CA ALA A 25 24.97 -6.20 3.37
C ALA A 25 23.75 -5.41 2.83
N ARG A 26 22.53 -5.69 3.36
CA ARG A 26 21.35 -4.89 3.00
C ARG A 26 21.44 -3.49 3.60
N LEU A 27 21.79 -3.38 4.86
CA LEU A 27 21.97 -2.08 5.53
C LEU A 27 23.14 -1.31 4.89
N GLU A 28 24.25 -1.97 4.60
CA GLU A 28 25.41 -1.37 3.92
C GLU A 28 25.01 -0.72 2.60
N ARG A 29 24.29 -1.44 1.72
CA ARG A 29 23.76 -0.86 0.47
C ARG A 29 22.81 0.31 0.67
N MET A 30 21.99 0.29 1.75
CA MET A 30 21.12 1.42 2.07
C MET A 30 21.94 2.64 2.50
N MET A 31 23.01 2.45 3.25
CA MET A 31 23.91 3.53 3.70
C MET A 31 24.70 4.18 2.56
N GLU A 32 24.85 3.52 1.41
CA GLU A 32 25.46 4.11 0.21
C GLU A 32 24.53 5.13 -0.47
N SER A 33 23.23 5.12 -0.14
CA SER A 33 22.28 6.07 -0.73
C SER A 33 22.37 7.45 -0.08
N PRO A 34 22.45 8.55 -0.84
CA PRO A 34 22.43 9.90 -0.29
C PRO A 34 21.10 10.25 0.41
N HIS A 35 20.05 9.46 0.16
CA HIS A 35 18.74 9.61 0.79
C HIS A 35 18.64 8.90 2.15
N PHE A 36 19.63 8.07 2.52
CA PHE A 36 19.57 7.33 3.78
C PHE A 36 20.29 8.10 4.89
N VAL A 37 19.50 8.84 5.67
CA VAL A 37 19.99 9.75 6.71
C VAL A 37 19.47 9.33 8.08
N SER A 38 20.34 9.19 9.07
CA SER A 38 19.96 8.85 10.44
C SER A 38 19.08 7.58 10.57
N GLY A 39 19.35 6.56 9.72
CA GLY A 39 18.67 5.26 9.80
C GLY A 39 17.33 5.18 9.05
N LYS A 40 16.96 6.18 8.27
CA LYS A 40 15.75 6.22 7.45
C LYS A 40 16.02 6.88 6.10
N PHE A 41 15.16 6.60 5.12
CA PHE A 41 15.17 7.34 3.86
C PHE A 41 14.44 8.67 4.02
N GLU A 42 15.05 9.73 3.50
CA GLU A 42 14.50 11.09 3.50
C GLU A 42 14.50 11.67 2.08
N ASN A 43 13.57 12.58 1.82
CA ASN A 43 13.57 13.33 0.58
C ASN A 43 14.75 14.32 0.56
N LEU A 44 15.41 14.49 -0.60
CA LEU A 44 16.49 15.49 -0.75
C LEU A 44 15.99 16.91 -0.50
N VAL A 45 14.74 17.18 -0.85
CA VAL A 45 14.07 18.45 -0.54
C VAL A 45 13.03 18.14 0.52
N PRO A 46 13.11 18.74 1.71
CA PRO A 46 12.11 18.56 2.75
C PRO A 46 10.72 18.96 2.24
N VAL A 47 9.78 18.03 2.27
CA VAL A 47 8.39 18.28 1.95
C VAL A 47 7.61 18.22 3.27
N PRO A 48 6.89 19.28 3.67
CA PRO A 48 6.04 19.22 4.85
C PRO A 48 4.92 18.20 4.61
N ILE A 49 4.97 17.11 5.38
CA ILE A 49 3.98 16.01 5.30
C ILE A 49 2.64 16.44 5.90
N ILE A 50 2.67 17.41 6.81
CA ILE A 50 1.48 17.95 7.47
C ILE A 50 1.40 19.43 7.12
N PRO A 51 0.28 19.92 6.57
CA PRO A 51 0.05 21.35 6.42
C PRO A 51 0.21 22.02 7.78
N ASP A 52 0.81 23.21 7.77
CA ASP A 52 1.11 24.04 8.94
C ASP A 52 0.05 23.87 10.04
N GLU A 53 0.43 23.21 11.14
CA GLU A 53 -0.44 22.86 12.27
C GLU A 53 -1.06 24.08 12.97
N SER A 54 -0.65 25.30 12.57
CA SER A 54 -1.15 26.55 13.17
C SER A 54 -2.63 26.82 12.89
N LYS A 55 -3.28 26.11 11.97
CA LYS A 55 -4.64 26.43 11.52
C LYS A 55 -5.72 25.41 11.92
N ASN A 56 -5.38 24.24 12.40
CA ASN A 56 -6.37 23.24 12.82
C ASN A 56 -5.84 22.41 13.99
N HIS A 57 -5.97 22.94 15.21
CA HIS A 57 -5.63 22.24 16.44
C HIS A 57 -6.66 21.15 16.79
N GLU A 58 -6.88 20.19 15.91
CA GLU A 58 -7.56 18.98 16.36
C GLU A 58 -6.56 18.12 17.14
N ASN A 59 -6.84 17.89 18.43
CA ASN A 59 -6.01 17.03 19.27
C ASN A 59 -5.91 15.64 18.63
N ARG A 60 -4.69 15.07 18.53
CA ARG A 60 -4.42 13.74 17.96
C ARG A 60 -5.33 12.65 18.52
N PHE A 61 -5.73 12.77 19.78
CA PHE A 61 -6.68 11.86 20.41
C PHE A 61 -8.08 12.01 19.79
N THR A 62 -8.54 13.23 19.56
CA THR A 62 -9.85 13.50 18.91
C THR A 62 -9.85 13.02 17.47
N ALA A 63 -8.77 13.24 16.71
CA ALA A 63 -8.63 12.73 15.36
C ALA A 63 -8.65 11.19 15.33
N MET A 64 -7.92 10.55 16.24
CA MET A 64 -7.92 9.08 16.39
C MET A 64 -9.31 8.56 16.77
N TRP A 65 -10.00 9.22 17.68
CA TRP A 65 -11.36 8.86 18.08
C TRP A 65 -12.34 8.95 16.91
N LYS A 66 -12.29 10.04 16.14
CA LYS A 66 -13.10 10.19 14.92
C LYS A 66 -12.77 9.15 13.87
N PHE A 67 -11.48 8.82 13.68
CA PHE A 67 -11.05 7.76 12.78
C PHE A 67 -11.62 6.40 13.17
N LEU A 68 -11.63 6.06 14.46
CA LEU A 68 -12.11 4.75 14.93
C LEU A 68 -13.65 4.68 15.01
N PHE A 69 -14.31 5.73 15.45
CA PHE A 69 -15.73 5.73 15.87
C PHE A 69 -16.60 6.76 15.12
N GLY A 70 -16.02 7.59 14.27
CA GLY A 70 -16.77 8.58 13.48
C GLY A 70 -17.71 7.95 12.46
N ASP A 71 -18.65 8.74 11.96
CA ASP A 71 -19.52 8.33 10.87
C ASP A 71 -18.72 8.05 9.61
N LYS A 72 -18.85 6.83 9.11
CA LYS A 72 -18.18 6.32 7.90
C LYS A 72 -19.14 6.13 6.72
N SER A 73 -20.38 6.53 6.86
CA SER A 73 -21.44 6.32 5.84
C SER A 73 -21.09 6.92 4.48
N ALA A 74 -20.39 8.06 4.48
CA ALA A 74 -19.93 8.73 3.25
C ALA A 74 -18.59 8.19 2.70
N LEU A 75 -17.90 7.30 3.43
CA LEU A 75 -16.58 6.78 3.03
C LEU A 75 -16.67 5.53 2.13
N THR A 76 -17.85 4.90 2.08
CA THR A 76 -18.05 3.67 1.29
C THR A 76 -19.15 3.90 0.29
N PRO A 77 -18.96 3.57 -1.00
CA PRO A 77 -20.01 3.66 -2.01
C PRO A 77 -21.23 2.82 -1.60
N SER A 78 -22.41 3.38 -1.79
CA SER A 78 -23.70 2.70 -1.49
C SER A 78 -24.02 1.56 -2.45
N VAL A 79 -23.37 1.54 -3.61
CA VAL A 79 -23.48 0.49 -4.64
C VAL A 79 -22.07 -0.01 -5.02
N PRO A 80 -21.95 -1.26 -5.48
CA PRO A 80 -20.67 -1.76 -5.99
C PRO A 80 -20.13 -0.89 -7.11
N LEU A 81 -18.80 -0.70 -7.14
CA LEU A 81 -18.15 -0.01 -8.25
C LEU A 81 -18.31 -0.82 -9.54
N ILE A 82 -18.58 -0.12 -10.64
CA ILE A 82 -18.62 -0.74 -11.95
C ILE A 82 -17.18 -0.94 -12.41
N SER A 83 -16.77 -2.20 -12.54
CA SER A 83 -15.43 -2.56 -12.99
C SER A 83 -15.48 -3.46 -14.21
N ARG A 84 -14.49 -3.33 -15.08
CA ARG A 84 -14.30 -4.20 -16.24
C ARG A 84 -12.95 -4.89 -16.11
N LYS A 85 -12.96 -6.22 -16.09
CA LYS A 85 -11.75 -7.03 -16.14
C LYS A 85 -11.34 -7.24 -17.59
N THR A 86 -10.09 -6.91 -17.92
CA THR A 86 -9.48 -7.16 -19.24
C THR A 86 -8.52 -8.34 -19.12
N ASP A 87 -8.49 -9.20 -20.11
CA ASP A 87 -7.47 -10.25 -20.19
C ASP A 87 -6.12 -9.65 -20.59
N LEU A 88 -5.25 -9.46 -19.59
CA LEU A 88 -3.93 -8.85 -19.78
C LEU A 88 -2.96 -9.70 -20.58
N PHE A 89 -3.17 -11.04 -20.65
CA PHE A 89 -2.34 -11.94 -21.45
C PHE A 89 -2.59 -11.76 -22.95
N SER A 90 -3.81 -11.41 -23.34
CA SER A 90 -4.20 -11.24 -24.73
C SER A 90 -3.79 -9.90 -25.33
N LEU A 91 -3.33 -8.93 -24.49
CA LEU A 91 -2.97 -7.59 -24.97
C LEU A 91 -1.68 -7.62 -25.81
N PRO A 92 -1.69 -7.01 -27.01
CA PRO A 92 -0.49 -6.87 -27.83
C PRO A 92 0.59 -6.11 -27.05
N ARG A 93 1.82 -6.63 -27.09
CA ARG A 93 2.90 -6.09 -26.25
C ARG A 93 3.42 -4.73 -26.72
N ASP A 94 3.20 -4.39 -27.96
CA ASP A 94 3.58 -3.13 -28.59
C ASP A 94 2.53 -2.01 -28.43
N GLU A 95 1.39 -2.33 -27.79
CA GLU A 95 0.37 -1.33 -27.50
C GLU A 95 0.67 -0.65 -26.14
N ASP A 96 0.80 0.67 -26.15
CA ASP A 96 0.97 1.47 -24.95
C ASP A 96 -0.40 1.67 -24.29
N LEU A 97 -0.52 1.22 -23.04
CA LEU A 97 -1.79 1.27 -22.29
C LEU A 97 -1.56 1.35 -20.77
N ALA A 98 -2.61 1.75 -20.07
CA ALA A 98 -2.69 1.73 -18.62
C ALA A 98 -3.99 1.08 -18.17
N VAL A 99 -3.92 0.16 -17.22
CA VAL A 99 -5.05 -0.44 -16.55
C VAL A 99 -4.99 -0.12 -15.07
N TRP A 100 -5.94 0.65 -14.57
CA TRP A 100 -6.12 0.83 -13.15
C TRP A 100 -6.82 -0.39 -12.55
N MET A 101 -6.18 -1.03 -11.59
CA MET A 101 -6.62 -2.30 -11.02
C MET A 101 -7.26 -2.15 -9.63
N GLY A 102 -7.41 -0.91 -9.19
CA GLY A 102 -7.96 -0.54 -7.88
C GLY A 102 -6.90 0.09 -6.98
N HIS A 103 -7.33 0.92 -6.03
CA HIS A 103 -6.49 1.68 -5.12
C HIS A 103 -5.27 2.31 -5.82
N SER A 104 -4.06 1.96 -5.43
CA SER A 104 -2.79 2.44 -6.03
C SER A 104 -2.23 1.48 -7.09
N ASN A 105 -2.93 0.39 -7.40
CA ASN A 105 -2.46 -0.68 -8.25
C ASN A 105 -2.67 -0.36 -9.74
N PHE A 106 -1.58 -0.31 -10.51
CA PHE A 106 -1.59 -0.06 -11.95
C PHE A 106 -0.79 -1.11 -12.70
N TYR A 107 -1.38 -1.60 -13.80
CA TYR A 107 -0.65 -2.32 -14.82
C TYR A 107 -0.44 -1.40 -16.02
N LEU A 108 0.79 -1.28 -16.47
CA LEU A 108 1.17 -0.46 -17.61
C LEU A 108 1.86 -1.30 -18.68
N GLN A 109 1.58 -1.01 -19.94
CA GLN A 109 2.43 -1.37 -21.07
C GLN A 109 2.97 -0.08 -21.69
N LEU A 110 4.29 0.08 -21.74
CA LEU A 110 4.96 1.25 -22.31
C LEU A 110 6.22 0.83 -23.06
N GLY A 111 6.32 1.16 -24.35
CA GLY A 111 7.47 0.83 -25.17
C GLY A 111 7.80 -0.66 -25.19
N GLY A 112 6.79 -1.53 -25.23
CA GLY A 112 6.94 -2.98 -25.20
C GLY A 112 7.30 -3.57 -23.84
N ARG A 113 7.30 -2.78 -22.76
CA ARG A 113 7.56 -3.22 -21.38
C ARG A 113 6.26 -3.34 -20.59
N ARG A 114 6.16 -4.39 -19.79
CA ARG A 114 5.08 -4.65 -18.84
C ARG A 114 5.53 -4.27 -17.43
N ILE A 115 4.82 -3.34 -16.84
CA ILE A 115 5.16 -2.73 -15.54
C ILE A 115 3.96 -2.90 -14.62
N LEU A 116 4.18 -3.42 -13.43
CA LEU A 116 3.17 -3.47 -12.38
C LEU A 116 3.61 -2.54 -11.25
N ILE A 117 2.70 -1.68 -10.81
CA ILE A 117 2.96 -0.67 -9.78
C ILE A 117 2.07 -0.94 -8.59
N ASP A 118 2.66 -0.99 -7.40
CA ASP A 118 2.00 -1.10 -6.09
C ASP A 118 0.89 -2.16 -6.05
N PRO A 119 1.17 -3.44 -6.39
CA PRO A 119 0.14 -4.46 -6.49
C PRO A 119 -0.48 -4.79 -5.15
N THR A 120 -1.79 -4.64 -5.07
CA THR A 120 -2.62 -5.02 -3.94
C THR A 120 -3.78 -5.86 -4.44
N PHE A 121 -3.73 -7.17 -4.22
CA PHE A 121 -4.73 -8.14 -4.66
C PHE A 121 -5.58 -8.66 -3.52
N GLY A 122 -5.13 -8.46 -2.28
CA GLY A 122 -5.84 -8.85 -1.07
C GLY A 122 -7.16 -8.09 -0.89
N SER A 123 -8.09 -8.69 -0.18
CA SER A 123 -9.36 -8.05 0.16
C SER A 123 -9.21 -6.93 1.19
N TYR A 124 -8.08 -6.84 1.85
CA TYR A 124 -7.79 -5.86 2.92
C TYR A 124 -6.39 -5.29 2.74
N ALA A 125 -6.30 -3.99 2.59
CA ALA A 125 -5.03 -3.26 2.58
C ALA A 125 -4.55 -3.02 4.03
N SER A 126 -4.40 -4.09 4.80
CA SER A 126 -4.10 -4.05 6.23
C SER A 126 -3.68 -5.43 6.72
N PRO A 127 -2.82 -5.52 7.75
CA PRO A 127 -2.48 -6.79 8.40
C PRO A 127 -3.65 -7.41 9.16
N VAL A 128 -4.79 -6.72 9.24
CA VAL A 128 -5.99 -7.19 9.96
C VAL A 128 -7.23 -7.13 9.05
N PHE A 129 -8.05 -8.17 9.11
CA PHE A 129 -9.19 -8.41 8.22
C PHE A 129 -10.40 -7.48 8.42
N PHE A 130 -10.34 -6.52 9.32
CA PHE A 130 -11.45 -5.59 9.64
C PHE A 130 -11.12 -4.12 9.36
N ILE A 131 -9.94 -3.82 8.79
CA ILE A 131 -9.51 -2.47 8.43
C ILE A 131 -9.17 -2.41 6.94
N ASN A 132 -9.51 -1.31 6.29
CA ASN A 132 -9.20 -1.03 4.88
C ASN A 132 -9.65 -2.13 3.92
N LYS A 133 -10.91 -2.55 4.04
CA LYS A 133 -11.52 -3.48 3.10
C LYS A 133 -11.73 -2.83 1.74
N ALA A 134 -11.37 -3.55 0.67
CA ALA A 134 -11.66 -3.15 -0.69
C ALA A 134 -13.17 -2.90 -0.90
N PHE A 135 -13.51 -1.86 -1.65
CA PHE A 135 -14.90 -1.60 -1.99
C PHE A 135 -15.47 -2.71 -2.87
N PRO A 136 -16.75 -3.05 -2.72
CA PRO A 136 -17.38 -4.02 -3.61
C PRO A 136 -17.21 -3.63 -5.08
N GLY A 137 -16.70 -4.56 -5.89
CA GLY A 137 -16.44 -4.35 -7.31
C GLY A 137 -15.09 -3.71 -7.66
N SER A 138 -14.28 -3.24 -6.71
CA SER A 138 -13.00 -2.59 -7.03
C SER A 138 -11.85 -3.58 -7.28
N ASN A 139 -11.84 -4.71 -6.59
CA ASN A 139 -10.72 -5.67 -6.60
C ASN A 139 -11.07 -6.86 -7.50
N VAL A 140 -10.96 -6.67 -8.82
CA VAL A 140 -11.38 -7.69 -9.82
C VAL A 140 -10.21 -8.50 -10.39
N TYR A 141 -8.97 -8.09 -10.14
CA TYR A 141 -7.77 -8.78 -10.56
C TYR A 141 -7.14 -9.56 -9.41
N THR A 142 -6.43 -10.62 -9.76
CA THR A 142 -5.61 -11.44 -8.87
C THR A 142 -4.19 -11.55 -9.43
N ALA A 143 -3.26 -12.11 -8.68
CA ALA A 143 -1.89 -12.30 -9.13
C ALA A 143 -1.79 -13.20 -10.37
N GLU A 144 -2.71 -14.15 -10.53
CA GLU A 144 -2.79 -15.07 -11.67
C GLU A 144 -3.21 -14.37 -12.97
N ASP A 145 -3.83 -13.19 -12.88
CA ASP A 145 -4.22 -12.39 -14.05
C ASP A 145 -3.05 -11.59 -14.63
N ILE A 146 -1.89 -11.59 -13.96
CA ILE A 146 -0.74 -10.77 -14.33
C ILE A 146 0.19 -11.57 -15.24
N PRO A 147 0.41 -11.12 -16.49
CA PRO A 147 1.37 -11.75 -17.38
C PRO A 147 2.81 -11.50 -16.89
N PRO A 148 3.81 -12.24 -17.43
CA PRO A 148 5.20 -11.99 -17.09
C PRO A 148 5.59 -10.52 -17.24
N LEU A 149 6.16 -9.96 -16.17
CA LEU A 149 6.51 -8.55 -16.03
C LEU A 149 7.98 -8.29 -16.40
N ASP A 150 8.25 -7.11 -16.93
CA ASP A 150 9.61 -6.59 -17.07
C ASP A 150 10.01 -5.77 -15.83
N VAL A 151 9.05 -5.10 -15.18
CA VAL A 151 9.29 -4.26 -14.00
C VAL A 151 8.17 -4.45 -12.98
N LEU A 152 8.54 -4.62 -11.72
CA LEU A 152 7.69 -4.46 -10.55
C LEU A 152 8.18 -3.22 -9.79
N ALA A 153 7.34 -2.21 -9.67
CA ALA A 153 7.63 -0.98 -8.95
C ALA A 153 6.80 -0.90 -7.67
N ILE A 154 7.46 -0.71 -6.54
CA ILE A 154 6.84 -0.50 -5.24
C ILE A 154 7.23 0.89 -4.76
N SER A 155 6.24 1.76 -4.52
CA SER A 155 6.48 3.13 -4.08
C SER A 155 6.95 3.18 -2.63
N HIS A 156 6.31 2.42 -1.75
CA HIS A 156 6.66 2.29 -0.34
C HIS A 156 6.04 1.02 0.28
N ASP A 157 6.32 0.76 1.54
CA ASP A 157 6.02 -0.49 2.22
C ASP A 157 4.73 -0.46 3.07
N HIS A 158 3.79 0.43 2.76
CA HIS A 158 2.45 0.33 3.32
C HIS A 158 1.67 -0.83 2.70
N TRP A 159 0.71 -1.37 3.43
CA TRP A 159 -0.08 -2.54 3.04
C TRP A 159 -0.94 -2.36 1.79
N GLU A 160 -1.30 -1.11 1.48
CA GLU A 160 -2.02 -0.72 0.27
C GLU A 160 -1.12 -0.59 -0.97
N HIS A 161 0.19 -0.76 -0.83
CA HIS A 161 1.19 -0.67 -1.90
C HIS A 161 2.06 -1.92 -2.00
N LEU A 162 2.26 -2.62 -0.89
CA LEU A 162 3.00 -3.88 -0.82
C LEU A 162 2.14 -4.90 -0.07
N ASP A 163 1.35 -5.64 -0.84
CA ASP A 163 0.47 -6.68 -0.31
C ASP A 163 1.28 -7.84 0.28
N TYR A 164 0.81 -8.35 1.41
CA TYR A 164 1.36 -9.52 2.05
C TYR A 164 0.24 -10.53 2.29
N PRO A 165 0.30 -11.73 1.67
CA PRO A 165 -0.71 -12.77 1.80
C PRO A 165 -0.79 -13.39 3.19
#